data_1b7e6388c58df7b87546f75813a98d70
#
_entry.id   1b7e6388c58df7b87546f75813a98d70
#
_cell.length_a   1.000
_cell.length_b   1.000
_cell.length_c   1.000
_cell.angle_alpha   90.00
_cell.angle_beta   90.00
_cell.angle_gamma   90.00
#
_symmetry.space_group_name_H-M   'P 1'
#
loop_
_entity.id
_entity.type
_entity.pdbx_description
1 polymer ?
#
loop_
_entity_poly.entity_id
_entity_poly.type
_entity_poly.pdbx_seq_one_letter_code
_entity_poly.pdbx_strand_id
1 'polypeptide(L)'
;MKIFPAIDIEDGHCVRLQQGKKENLTVYGDDPVKMALKWQEEGAEALHVVDLDGAFKGDGVNKEIIRKMCEVLTIPLEVGGGIRNEKAIKDYLDMGVYRVIIGSKAAASPYFAIQAAKTFGADHIAVSIDCL
;
A
#
# COMPACT_ATOMS: atom_id res chain seq x y z
N MET A 1 -0.84 21.35 3.80
CA MET A 1 -1.21 20.16 2.98
C MET A 1 -0.07 19.18 2.99
N LYS A 2 -0.35 17.93 3.24
CA LYS A 2 0.67 16.88 3.19
C LYS A 2 0.63 16.19 1.83
N ILE A 3 1.79 15.95 1.26
CA ILE A 3 1.93 15.22 0.01
C ILE A 3 2.60 13.90 0.31
N PHE A 4 1.96 12.80 -0.09
CA PHE A 4 2.48 11.45 0.08
C PHE A 4 2.91 10.93 -1.29
N PRO A 5 4.22 10.83 -1.56
CA PRO A 5 4.66 10.16 -2.77
C PRO A 5 4.15 8.73 -2.83
N ALA A 6 3.80 8.27 -4.01
CA ALA A 6 3.28 6.93 -4.20
C ALA A 6 4.33 6.04 -4.89
N ILE A 7 4.41 4.81 -4.42
CA ILE A 7 5.24 3.77 -5.02
C ILE A 7 4.33 2.59 -5.35
N ASP A 8 4.20 2.28 -6.63
CA ASP A 8 3.49 1.10 -7.09
C ASP A 8 4.51 -0.02 -7.32
N ILE A 9 4.24 -1.19 -6.77
CA ILE A 9 5.16 -2.34 -6.85
C ILE A 9 4.51 -3.45 -7.66
N GLU A 10 5.23 -3.94 -8.67
CA GLU A 10 4.87 -5.16 -9.39
C GLU A 10 6.11 -5.99 -9.65
N ASP A 11 6.02 -7.28 -9.33
CA ASP A 11 7.10 -8.27 -9.52
C ASP A 11 8.42 -7.77 -8.92
N GLY A 12 8.35 -7.12 -7.76
CA GLY A 12 9.52 -6.60 -7.06
C GLY A 12 10.09 -5.30 -7.59
N HIS A 13 9.45 -4.67 -8.57
CA HIS A 13 9.94 -3.44 -9.21
C HIS A 13 9.00 -2.26 -8.97
N CYS A 14 9.56 -1.04 -9.01
CA CYS A 14 8.76 0.18 -9.03
C CYS A 14 8.21 0.40 -10.43
N VAL A 15 6.90 0.59 -10.53
CA VAL A 15 6.21 0.70 -11.82
C VAL A 15 5.22 1.86 -11.81
N ARG A 16 4.68 2.16 -12.99
CA ARG A 16 3.58 3.09 -13.15
C ARG A 16 2.58 2.52 -14.16
N LEU A 17 1.32 2.45 -13.73
CA LEU A 17 0.24 2.07 -14.64
C LEU A 17 -0.25 3.30 -15.39
N GLN A 18 -0.52 3.13 -16.68
CA GLN A 18 -1.22 4.13 -17.47
C GLN A 18 -2.70 3.78 -17.50
N GLN A 19 -3.55 4.72 -17.10
CA GLN A 19 -5.00 4.53 -17.06
C GLN A 19 -5.44 3.33 -16.21
N GLY A 20 -4.66 2.96 -15.20
CA GLY A 20 -4.97 1.83 -14.33
C GLY A 20 -4.89 0.45 -14.98
N LYS A 21 -4.34 0.35 -16.18
CA LYS A 21 -4.27 -0.92 -16.92
C LYS A 21 -2.88 -1.54 -16.82
N LYS A 22 -2.84 -2.81 -16.44
CA LYS A 22 -1.60 -3.54 -16.27
C LYS A 22 -0.78 -3.66 -17.56
N GLU A 23 -1.42 -3.76 -18.70
CA GLU A 23 -0.76 -3.84 -20.00
C GLU A 23 -0.03 -2.54 -20.39
N ASN A 24 -0.34 -1.43 -19.72
CA ASN A 24 0.30 -0.13 -19.94
C ASN A 24 1.30 0.19 -18.84
N LEU A 25 2.09 -0.80 -18.43
CA LEU A 25 3.01 -0.70 -17.32
C LEU A 25 4.34 -0.08 -17.74
N THR A 26 4.86 0.84 -16.93
CA THR A 26 6.21 1.40 -17.09
C THR A 26 7.02 1.15 -15.82
N VAL A 27 8.21 0.57 -15.98
CA VAL A 27 9.13 0.32 -14.85
C VAL A 27 10.01 1.55 -14.65
N TYR A 28 10.04 2.09 -13.42
CA TYR A 28 10.82 3.27 -13.06
C TYR A 28 12.11 2.97 -12.33
N GLY A 29 12.27 1.78 -11.79
CA GLY A 29 13.46 1.40 -11.05
C GLY A 29 13.36 -0.03 -10.57
N ASP A 30 14.50 -0.56 -10.14
CA ASP A 30 14.59 -1.97 -9.78
C ASP A 30 14.34 -2.22 -8.30
N ASP A 31 14.55 -1.20 -7.44
CA ASP A 31 14.50 -1.41 -5.99
C ASP A 31 13.51 -0.45 -5.31
N PRO A 32 12.33 -0.95 -4.94
CA PRO A 32 11.34 -0.14 -4.23
C PRO A 32 11.84 0.41 -2.89
N VAL A 33 12.70 -0.32 -2.19
CA VAL A 33 13.25 0.13 -0.90
C VAL A 33 14.15 1.34 -1.11
N LYS A 34 14.98 1.32 -2.13
CA LYS A 34 15.84 2.46 -2.48
C LYS A 34 15.01 3.68 -2.89
N MET A 35 13.94 3.45 -3.65
CA MET A 35 13.05 4.53 -4.04
C MET A 35 12.37 5.15 -2.81
N ALA A 36 11.95 4.33 -1.86
CA ALA A 36 11.35 4.80 -0.62
C ALA A 36 12.32 5.67 0.19
N LEU A 37 13.56 5.22 0.32
CA LEU A 37 14.61 5.99 1.00
C LEU A 37 14.89 7.31 0.29
N LYS A 38 14.90 7.32 -1.03
CA LYS A 38 15.09 8.54 -1.81
C LYS A 38 14.00 9.56 -1.52
N TRP A 39 12.74 9.13 -1.50
CA TRP A 39 11.62 10.02 -1.17
C TRP A 39 11.75 10.56 0.25
N GLN A 40 12.16 9.73 1.21
CA GLN A 40 12.39 10.19 2.58
C GLN A 40 13.49 11.24 2.64
N GLU A 41 14.60 11.02 1.94
CA GLU A 41 15.71 11.99 1.88
C GLU A 41 15.27 13.32 1.26
N GLU A 42 14.36 13.27 0.30
CA GLU A 42 13.83 14.48 -0.34
C GLU A 42 12.75 15.19 0.48
N GLY A 43 12.45 14.68 1.67
CA GLY A 43 11.57 15.37 2.61
C GLY A 43 10.12 14.86 2.65
N ALA A 44 9.84 13.70 2.11
CA ALA A 44 8.50 13.12 2.21
C ALA A 44 8.13 12.91 3.68
N GLU A 45 6.90 13.26 4.05
CA GLU A 45 6.40 13.09 5.41
C GLU A 45 5.77 11.72 5.65
N ALA A 46 5.36 11.04 4.57
CA ALA A 46 4.81 9.69 4.59
C ALA A 46 4.89 9.14 3.18
N LEU A 47 4.75 7.82 3.03
CA LEU A 47 4.72 7.17 1.73
C LEU A 47 3.45 6.35 1.55
N HIS A 48 2.94 6.35 0.32
CA HIS A 48 1.81 5.53 -0.11
C HIS A 48 2.33 4.42 -1.02
N VAL A 49 2.15 3.18 -0.61
CA VAL A 49 2.64 2.01 -1.36
C VAL A 49 1.46 1.18 -1.83
N VAL A 50 1.46 0.82 -3.11
CA VAL A 50 0.45 -0.07 -3.68
C VAL A 50 1.13 -1.34 -4.16
N ASP A 51 0.70 -2.47 -3.62
CA ASP A 51 1.10 -3.79 -4.08
C ASP A 51 0.19 -4.19 -5.25
N LEU A 52 0.67 -3.94 -6.48
CA LEU A 52 -0.13 -4.24 -7.67
C LEU A 52 -0.34 -5.74 -7.87
N ASP A 53 0.63 -6.57 -7.47
CA ASP A 53 0.43 -8.03 -7.51
C ASP A 53 -0.69 -8.44 -6.56
N GLY A 54 -0.72 -7.87 -5.37
CA GLY A 54 -1.81 -8.07 -4.42
C GLY A 54 -3.15 -7.61 -4.98
N ALA A 55 -3.18 -6.43 -5.63
CA ALA A 55 -4.40 -5.87 -6.21
C ALA A 55 -4.97 -6.77 -7.32
N PHE A 56 -4.12 -7.31 -8.19
CA PHE A 56 -4.56 -8.16 -9.30
C PHE A 56 -4.68 -9.64 -8.93
N LYS A 57 -3.81 -10.15 -8.07
CA LYS A 57 -3.76 -11.57 -7.70
C LYS A 57 -4.44 -11.88 -6.36
N GLY A 58 -4.66 -10.86 -5.53
CA GLY A 58 -5.37 -11.00 -4.27
C GLY A 58 -4.55 -11.38 -3.05
N ASP A 59 -3.23 -11.46 -3.18
CA ASP A 59 -2.32 -11.78 -2.08
C ASP A 59 -1.24 -10.71 -1.93
N GLY A 60 -0.73 -10.54 -0.71
CA GLY A 60 0.37 -9.63 -0.43
C GLY A 60 1.71 -10.21 -0.91
N VAL A 61 1.89 -10.30 -2.22
CA VAL A 61 3.05 -10.94 -2.85
C VAL A 61 4.36 -10.20 -2.52
N ASN A 62 4.30 -8.89 -2.35
CA ASN A 62 5.49 -8.06 -2.09
C ASN A 62 5.65 -7.73 -0.59
N LYS A 63 5.13 -8.57 0.30
CA LYS A 63 5.19 -8.33 1.76
C LYS A 63 6.61 -8.16 2.29
N GLU A 64 7.56 -8.94 1.79
CA GLU A 64 8.95 -8.85 2.27
C GLU A 64 9.60 -7.52 1.88
N ILE A 65 9.25 -6.98 0.71
CA ILE A 65 9.72 -5.66 0.27
C ILE A 65 9.15 -4.60 1.21
N ILE A 66 7.86 -4.69 1.50
CA ILE A 66 7.18 -3.74 2.40
C ILE A 66 7.73 -3.86 3.82
N ARG A 67 8.04 -5.08 4.28
CA ARG A 67 8.68 -5.29 5.58
C ARG A 67 10.03 -4.57 5.65
N LYS A 68 10.84 -4.69 4.60
CA LYS A 68 12.13 -3.98 4.53
C LYS A 68 11.96 -2.47 4.55
N MET A 69 10.95 -1.95 3.85
CA MET A 69 10.64 -0.52 3.91
C MET A 69 10.36 -0.08 5.35
N CYS A 70 9.55 -0.85 6.07
CA CYS A 70 9.23 -0.54 7.47
C CYS A 70 10.47 -0.54 8.36
N GLU A 71 11.43 -1.42 8.08
CA GLU A 71 12.67 -1.51 8.86
C GLU A 71 13.61 -0.32 8.66
N VAL A 72 13.67 0.22 7.45
CA VAL A 72 14.65 1.26 7.10
C VAL A 72 14.09 2.68 7.09
N LEU A 73 12.78 2.84 6.94
CA LEU A 73 12.15 4.16 6.92
C LEU A 73 11.85 4.65 8.33
N THR A 74 11.96 5.97 8.53
CA THR A 74 11.56 6.63 9.77
C THR A 74 10.23 7.37 9.62
N ILE A 75 9.70 7.47 8.38
CA ILE A 75 8.41 8.09 8.11
C ILE A 75 7.30 7.03 8.02
N PRO A 76 6.03 7.42 8.27
CA PRO A 76 4.93 6.47 8.19
C PRO A 76 4.72 5.94 6.78
N LEU A 77 4.28 4.68 6.70
CA LEU A 77 3.98 3.98 5.46
C LEU A 77 2.53 3.57 5.45
N GLU A 78 1.80 3.88 4.37
CA GLU A 78 0.47 3.32 4.16
C GLU A 78 0.50 2.40 2.94
N VAL A 79 -0.24 1.29 3.02
CA VAL A 79 -0.17 0.20 2.03
C VAL A 79 -1.57 -0.18 1.58
N GLY A 80 -1.74 -0.31 0.28
CA GLY A 80 -2.95 -0.84 -0.34
C GLY A 80 -2.60 -1.91 -1.36
N GLY A 81 -3.62 -2.61 -1.86
CA GLY A 81 -3.49 -3.64 -2.88
C GLY A 81 -3.91 -5.02 -2.37
N GLY A 82 -5.11 -5.46 -2.72
CA GLY A 82 -5.58 -6.81 -2.45
C GLY A 82 -5.89 -7.15 -0.99
N ILE A 83 -6.10 -6.15 -0.15
CA ILE A 83 -6.38 -6.37 1.26
C ILE A 83 -7.87 -6.67 1.43
N ARG A 84 -8.19 -7.92 1.77
CA ARG A 84 -9.56 -8.44 1.77
C ARG A 84 -10.00 -9.11 3.07
N ASN A 85 -9.12 -9.26 4.06
CA ASN A 85 -9.47 -9.91 5.32
C ASN A 85 -8.67 -9.31 6.48
N GLU A 86 -9.12 -9.61 7.71
CA GLU A 86 -8.48 -9.10 8.92
C GLU A 86 -7.04 -9.61 9.11
N LYS A 87 -6.76 -10.84 8.67
CA LYS A 87 -5.41 -11.38 8.78
C LYS A 87 -4.42 -10.56 7.97
N ALA A 88 -4.78 -10.16 6.75
CA ALA A 88 -3.91 -9.32 5.92
C ALA A 88 -3.66 -7.96 6.57
N ILE A 89 -4.69 -7.35 7.14
CA ILE A 89 -4.57 -6.08 7.86
C ILE A 89 -3.60 -6.23 9.04
N LYS A 90 -3.83 -7.26 9.86
CA LYS A 90 -3.00 -7.53 11.02
C LYS A 90 -1.53 -7.76 10.63
N ASP A 91 -1.28 -8.54 9.59
CA ASP A 91 0.07 -8.83 9.13
C ASP A 91 0.82 -7.53 8.75
N TYR A 92 0.18 -6.63 8.03
CA TYR A 92 0.81 -5.35 7.67
C TYR A 92 1.04 -4.45 8.88
N LEU A 93 0.07 -4.32 9.76
CA LEU A 93 0.24 -3.49 10.97
C LEU A 93 1.32 -4.05 11.90
N ASP A 94 1.38 -5.38 12.05
CA ASP A 94 2.39 -6.03 12.88
C ASP A 94 3.82 -5.84 12.34
N MET A 95 3.99 -5.69 11.03
CA MET A 95 5.32 -5.43 10.46
C MET A 95 5.75 -3.97 10.51
N GLY A 96 4.87 -3.06 10.93
CA GLY A 96 5.20 -1.66 11.10
C GLY A 96 4.52 -0.70 10.13
N VAL A 97 3.64 -1.17 9.26
CA VAL A 97 2.82 -0.29 8.41
C VAL A 97 1.90 0.53 9.30
N TYR A 98 1.85 1.83 9.08
CA TYR A 98 1.03 2.72 9.89
C TYR A 98 -0.45 2.63 9.53
N ARG A 99 -0.78 2.59 8.24
CA ARG A 99 -2.17 2.57 7.76
C ARG A 99 -2.34 1.61 6.60
N VAL A 100 -3.46 0.90 6.61
CA VAL A 100 -3.83 -0.05 5.56
C VAL A 100 -5.00 0.51 4.78
N ILE A 101 -4.96 0.39 3.46
CA ILE A 101 -5.99 0.93 2.56
C ILE A 101 -6.82 -0.22 2.02
N ILE A 102 -8.14 -0.15 2.24
CA ILE A 102 -9.10 -1.14 1.80
C ILE A 102 -9.88 -0.55 0.63
N GLY A 103 -9.81 -1.20 -0.52
CA GLY A 103 -10.50 -0.73 -1.73
C GLY A 103 -11.74 -1.57 -2.06
N SER A 104 -11.61 -2.50 -3.00
CA SER A 104 -12.76 -3.27 -3.51
C SER A 104 -13.51 -4.04 -2.43
N LYS A 105 -12.84 -4.53 -1.39
CA LYS A 105 -13.52 -5.21 -0.28
C LYS A 105 -14.43 -4.26 0.49
N ALA A 106 -14.04 -3.01 0.67
CA ALA A 106 -14.89 -2.01 1.34
C ALA A 106 -16.12 -1.67 0.50
N ALA A 107 -15.96 -1.60 -0.83
CA ALA A 107 -17.09 -1.38 -1.73
C ALA A 107 -18.08 -2.54 -1.71
N ALA A 108 -17.58 -3.78 -1.69
CA ALA A 108 -18.41 -4.98 -1.63
C ALA A 108 -19.03 -5.19 -0.24
N SER A 109 -18.35 -4.78 0.82
CA SER A 109 -18.81 -4.96 2.20
C SER A 109 -18.38 -3.78 3.06
N PRO A 110 -19.18 -2.71 3.12
CA PRO A 110 -18.89 -1.57 4.00
C PRO A 110 -18.75 -1.97 5.47
N TYR A 111 -19.49 -3.00 5.89
CA TYR A 111 -19.39 -3.54 7.24
C TYR A 111 -17.97 -3.99 7.59
N PHE A 112 -17.28 -4.61 6.63
CA PHE A 112 -15.90 -5.04 6.82
C PHE A 112 -15.00 -3.85 7.18
N ALA A 113 -15.11 -2.73 6.45
CA ALA A 113 -14.31 -1.54 6.73
C ALA A 113 -14.61 -0.95 8.11
N ILE A 114 -15.90 -0.93 8.50
CA ILE A 114 -16.31 -0.44 9.81
C ILE A 114 -15.71 -1.33 10.91
N GLN A 115 -15.80 -2.63 10.77
CA GLN A 115 -15.26 -3.56 11.77
C GLN A 115 -13.74 -3.48 11.85
N ALA A 116 -13.06 -3.33 10.71
CA ALA A 116 -11.61 -3.15 10.68
C ALA A 116 -11.20 -1.89 11.44
N ALA A 117 -11.90 -0.79 11.24
CA ALA A 117 -11.62 0.47 11.95
C ALA A 117 -11.82 0.31 13.45
N LYS A 118 -12.84 -0.44 13.88
CA LYS A 118 -13.08 -0.69 15.31
C LYS A 118 -12.02 -1.61 15.91
N THR A 119 -11.58 -2.63 15.17
CA THR A 119 -10.62 -3.62 15.66
C THR A 119 -9.20 -3.05 15.72
N PHE A 120 -8.78 -2.32 14.70
CA PHE A 120 -7.39 -1.88 14.54
C PHE A 120 -7.17 -0.40 14.81
N GLY A 121 -8.22 0.39 14.96
CA GLY A 121 -8.14 1.83 15.17
C GLY A 121 -8.41 2.60 13.87
N ALA A 122 -9.20 3.66 13.97
CA ALA A 122 -9.62 4.44 12.80
C ALA A 122 -8.44 5.09 12.07
N ASP A 123 -7.38 5.47 12.79
CA ASP A 123 -6.19 6.08 12.18
C ASP A 123 -5.40 5.10 11.32
N HIS A 124 -5.59 3.81 11.51
CA HIS A 124 -4.84 2.75 10.82
C HIS A 124 -5.58 2.16 9.63
N ILE A 125 -6.79 2.62 9.36
CA ILE A 125 -7.62 2.11 8.27
C ILE A 125 -8.07 3.28 7.38
N ALA A 126 -7.84 3.14 6.08
CA ALA A 126 -8.36 4.05 5.08
C ALA A 126 -9.15 3.28 4.03
N VAL A 127 -10.09 3.94 3.39
CA VAL A 127 -10.89 3.36 2.31
C VAL A 127 -10.58 4.10 1.02
N SER A 128 -10.32 3.35 -0.04
CA SER A 128 -10.13 3.87 -1.37
C SER A 128 -11.37 3.58 -2.21
N ILE A 129 -11.86 4.57 -2.92
CA ILE A 129 -13.02 4.45 -3.78
C ILE A 129 -12.61 4.83 -5.19
N ASP A 130 -12.66 3.86 -6.11
CA ASP A 130 -12.38 4.10 -7.51
C ASP A 130 -13.66 4.44 -8.24
N CYS A 131 -13.64 5.54 -8.99
CA CYS A 131 -14.78 6.00 -9.78
C CYS A 131 -14.40 6.07 -11.26
N LEU A 132 -15.35 5.66 -12.11
CA LEU A 132 -15.21 5.79 -13.56
C LEU A 132 -15.76 7.12 -14.05
#